data_23e64fe5d9faa1fbb589a552b9f4dbd6
#
_entry.id   23e64fe5d9faa1fbb589a552b9f4dbd6
#
_cell.length_a   1.000
_cell.length_b   1.000
_cell.length_c   1.000
_cell.angle_alpha   90.00
_cell.angle_beta   90.00
_cell.angle_gamma   90.00
#
_symmetry.space_group_name_H-M   'P 1'
#
loop_
_entity.id
_entity.type
_entity.pdbx_description
1 polymer ?
#
loop_
_entity_poly.entity_id
_entity_poly.type
_entity_poly.pdbx_seq_one_letter_code
_entity_poly.pdbx_strand_id
1 'polypeptide(L)'
;MAIYLLVAYQTAQSPQLLAATQELSRADPSARFVLLVPATPSNDLLSKEEGDPAGIARRRAASARTWLEHIGVQMADAKVGPADPLQAISDELESGQSYAGIVISTLPQGVSQWLRQDLVSQARSRFPGIPIDHVISEVPAASE
;
A
#
# COMPACT_ATOMS: atom_id res chain seq x y z
N MET A 1 5.49 -20.61 1.36
CA MET A 1 5.94 -19.23 1.57
C MET A 1 4.85 -18.27 1.12
N ALA A 2 4.29 -17.51 2.04
CA ALA A 2 3.21 -16.60 1.73
C ALA A 2 3.77 -15.25 1.25
N ILE A 3 3.12 -14.67 0.26
CA ILE A 3 3.44 -13.33 -0.23
C ILE A 3 2.19 -12.47 -0.07
N TYR A 4 2.34 -11.33 0.57
CA TYR A 4 1.26 -10.38 0.82
C TYR A 4 1.49 -9.11 0.01
N LEU A 5 0.40 -8.55 -0.51
CA LEU A 5 0.43 -7.29 -1.22
C LEU A 5 0.05 -6.16 -0.27
N LEU A 6 0.92 -5.18 -0.12
CA LEU A 6 0.67 -4.00 0.68
C LEU A 6 0.34 -2.85 -0.27
N VAL A 7 -0.86 -2.29 -0.17
CA VAL A 7 -1.30 -1.19 -1.03
C VAL A 7 -1.37 0.08 -0.20
N ALA A 8 -0.55 1.04 -0.53
CA ALA A 8 -0.47 2.29 0.22
C ALA A 8 0.07 3.40 -0.68
N TYR A 9 -0.31 4.64 -0.39
CA TYR A 9 0.25 5.80 -1.07
C TYR A 9 0.89 6.74 -0.03
N GLN A 10 0.09 7.62 0.59
CA GLN A 10 0.62 8.54 1.61
C GLN A 10 0.97 7.84 2.91
N THR A 11 0.43 6.66 3.15
CA THR A 11 0.62 5.91 4.39
C THR A 11 1.64 4.78 4.26
N ALA A 12 2.47 4.80 3.21
CA ALA A 12 3.42 3.71 2.94
C ALA A 12 4.45 3.51 4.06
N GLN A 13 4.68 4.51 4.89
CA GLN A 13 5.60 4.42 6.02
C GLN A 13 4.88 4.64 7.35
N SER A 14 3.59 4.34 7.42
CA SER A 14 2.84 4.54 8.65
C SER A 14 3.15 3.46 9.69
N PRO A 15 3.11 3.82 10.98
CA PRO A 15 3.30 2.82 12.04
C PRO A 15 2.17 1.78 12.06
N GLN A 16 0.97 2.15 11.65
CA GLN A 16 -0.16 1.22 11.60
C GLN A 16 0.06 0.15 10.52
N LEU A 17 0.54 0.55 9.34
CA LEU A 17 0.86 -0.41 8.28
C LEU A 17 2.02 -1.31 8.71
N LEU A 18 3.03 -0.75 9.34
CA LEU A 18 4.14 -1.54 9.86
C LEU A 18 3.67 -2.56 10.87
N ALA A 19 2.80 -2.18 11.81
CA ALA A 19 2.27 -3.10 12.81
C ALA A 19 1.52 -4.26 12.17
N ALA A 20 0.67 -3.99 11.18
CA ALA A 20 -0.04 -5.04 10.45
C ALA A 20 0.92 -5.98 9.74
N THR A 21 1.96 -5.43 9.12
CA THR A 21 2.98 -6.20 8.42
C THR A 21 3.75 -7.10 9.38
N GLN A 22 4.11 -6.57 10.55
CA GLN A 22 4.82 -7.34 11.57
C GLN A 22 3.97 -8.48 12.13
N GLU A 23 2.67 -8.26 12.27
CA GLU A 23 1.77 -9.33 12.72
C GLU A 23 1.74 -10.49 11.73
N LEU A 24 1.67 -10.19 10.44
CA LEU A 24 1.72 -11.22 9.41
C LEU A 24 3.05 -11.96 9.43
N SER A 25 4.15 -11.24 9.68
CA SER A 25 5.48 -11.85 9.78
C SER A 25 5.60 -12.77 10.99
N ARG A 26 4.95 -12.42 12.10
CA ARG A 26 4.96 -13.30 13.28
C ARG A 26 4.17 -14.58 13.04
N ALA A 27 3.05 -14.46 12.33
CA ALA A 27 2.23 -15.62 12.00
C ALA A 27 2.95 -16.55 11.00
N ASP A 28 3.73 -15.98 10.10
CA ASP A 28 4.51 -16.72 9.12
C ASP A 28 5.86 -16.05 8.93
N PRO A 29 6.92 -16.54 9.64
CA PRO A 29 8.25 -15.92 9.51
C PRO A 29 8.86 -15.98 8.11
N SER A 30 8.33 -16.83 7.23
CA SER A 30 8.79 -16.89 5.84
C SER A 30 8.05 -15.92 4.93
N ALA A 31 7.06 -15.20 5.45
CA ALA A 31 6.24 -14.29 4.65
C ALA A 31 7.08 -13.20 4.01
N ARG A 32 6.77 -12.88 2.77
CA ARG A 32 7.38 -11.79 2.04
C ARG A 32 6.31 -10.80 1.60
N PHE A 33 6.74 -9.59 1.31
CA PHE A 33 5.81 -8.50 1.05
C PHE A 33 6.19 -7.78 -0.23
N VAL A 34 5.17 -7.45 -1.01
CA VAL A 34 5.30 -6.57 -2.17
C VAL A 34 4.54 -5.29 -1.85
N LEU A 35 5.21 -4.16 -1.96
CA LEU A 35 4.56 -2.86 -1.78
C LEU A 35 4.10 -2.36 -3.14
N LEU A 36 2.83 -2.00 -3.24
CA LEU A 36 2.24 -1.40 -4.43
C LEU A 36 1.81 0.02 -4.11
N VAL A 37 2.39 0.98 -4.82
CA VAL A 37 2.07 2.39 -4.65
C VAL A 37 1.39 2.88 -5.93
N PRO A 38 0.05 3.02 -5.93
CA PRO A 38 -0.63 3.59 -7.08
C PRO A 38 -0.21 5.05 -7.29
N ALA A 39 -0.04 5.43 -8.54
CA ALA A 39 0.37 6.79 -8.89
C ALA A 39 -0.82 7.75 -8.80
N THR A 40 -1.41 7.85 -7.64
CA THR A 40 -2.62 8.64 -7.40
C THR A 40 -2.28 10.13 -7.38
N PRO A 41 -2.92 10.95 -8.22
CA PRO A 41 -2.69 12.38 -8.18
C PRO A 41 -3.13 12.97 -6.84
N SER A 42 -2.32 13.85 -6.29
CA SER A 42 -2.72 14.58 -5.10
C SER A 42 -3.52 15.80 -5.51
N ASN A 43 -4.73 15.92 -4.95
CA ASN A 43 -5.55 17.12 -5.11
C ASN A 43 -5.38 18.10 -3.96
N ASP A 44 -4.40 17.82 -3.11
CA ASP A 44 -4.12 18.68 -1.96
C ASP A 44 -3.36 19.92 -2.43
N LEU A 45 -4.00 21.08 -2.29
CA LEU A 45 -3.37 22.34 -2.66
C LEU A 45 -2.16 22.67 -1.78
N LEU A 46 -2.06 22.04 -0.63
CA LEU A 46 -0.93 22.21 0.27
C LEU A 46 0.24 21.31 -0.10
N SER A 47 0.01 20.32 -0.93
CA SER A 47 1.06 19.44 -1.40
C SER A 47 1.85 20.16 -2.47
N LYS A 48 3.09 20.47 -2.16
CA LYS A 48 4.00 21.11 -3.10
C LYS A 48 5.00 20.11 -3.67
N GLU A 49 4.62 18.85 -3.72
CA GLU A 49 5.47 17.85 -4.33
C GLU A 49 5.58 18.14 -5.82
N GLU A 50 6.80 18.36 -6.25
CA GLU A 50 7.08 18.61 -7.65
C GLU A 50 7.30 17.29 -8.36
N GLY A 51 6.79 17.23 -9.58
CA GLY A 51 6.94 16.06 -10.42
C GLY A 51 5.61 15.43 -10.77
N ASP A 52 5.68 14.48 -11.68
CA ASP A 52 4.50 13.76 -12.11
C ASP A 52 4.09 12.72 -11.04
N PRO A 53 2.83 12.30 -11.01
CA PRO A 53 2.36 11.33 -10.02
C PRO A 53 3.17 10.03 -10.01
N ALA A 54 3.59 9.55 -11.18
CA ALA A 54 4.39 8.32 -11.26
C ALA A 54 5.76 8.51 -10.62
N GLY A 55 6.39 9.66 -10.81
CA GLY A 55 7.69 9.97 -10.20
C GLY A 55 7.59 10.04 -8.68
N ILE A 56 6.54 10.69 -8.18
CA ILE A 56 6.29 10.78 -6.75
C ILE A 56 6.07 9.37 -6.17
N ALA A 57 5.27 8.56 -6.85
CA ALA A 57 4.99 7.20 -6.38
C ALA A 57 6.26 6.34 -6.37
N ARG A 58 7.13 6.48 -7.36
CA ARG A 58 8.40 5.75 -7.38
C ARG A 58 9.28 6.13 -6.19
N ARG A 59 9.36 7.41 -5.86
CA ARG A 59 10.14 7.86 -4.69
C ARG A 59 9.55 7.33 -3.39
N ARG A 60 8.24 7.34 -3.27
CA ARG A 60 7.56 6.80 -2.09
C ARG A 60 7.80 5.30 -1.95
N ALA A 61 7.70 4.56 -3.06
CA ALA A 61 7.93 3.12 -3.05
C ALA A 61 9.37 2.79 -2.64
N ALA A 62 10.34 3.50 -3.20
CA ALA A 62 11.74 3.28 -2.88
C ALA A 62 12.06 3.60 -1.41
N SER A 63 11.55 4.74 -0.93
CA SER A 63 11.78 5.15 0.46
C SER A 63 11.12 4.19 1.44
N ALA A 64 9.90 3.77 1.16
CA ALA A 64 9.17 2.86 2.03
C ALA A 64 9.83 1.48 2.04
N ARG A 65 10.28 0.99 0.90
CA ARG A 65 10.99 -0.28 0.81
C ARG A 65 12.24 -0.26 1.67
N THR A 66 13.05 0.77 1.55
CA THR A 66 14.28 0.92 2.32
C THR A 66 13.97 0.93 3.82
N TRP A 67 12.95 1.69 4.21
CA TRP A 67 12.56 1.80 5.61
C TRP A 67 12.07 0.46 6.17
N LEU A 68 11.23 -0.25 5.43
CA LEU A 68 10.71 -1.55 5.87
C LEU A 68 11.83 -2.58 5.97
N GLU A 69 12.72 -2.62 4.99
CA GLU A 69 13.87 -3.55 5.02
C GLU A 69 14.79 -3.25 6.21
N HIS A 70 14.99 -1.98 6.50
CA HIS A 70 15.83 -1.58 7.64
C HIS A 70 15.24 -2.05 8.98
N ILE A 71 13.93 -2.12 9.08
CA ILE A 71 13.23 -2.57 10.29
C ILE A 71 13.20 -4.10 10.39
N GLY A 72 13.48 -4.79 9.30
CA GLY A 72 13.52 -6.25 9.28
C GLY A 72 12.39 -6.93 8.52
N VAL A 73 11.58 -6.17 7.80
CA VAL A 73 10.52 -6.73 6.97
C VAL A 73 11.13 -7.33 5.71
N GLN A 74 10.72 -8.54 5.36
CA GLN A 74 11.24 -9.21 4.17
C GLN A 74 10.47 -8.74 2.94
N MET A 75 11.06 -7.79 2.22
CA MET A 75 10.44 -7.22 1.02
C MET A 75 10.85 -8.03 -0.22
N ALA A 76 9.85 -8.48 -0.97
CA ALA A 76 10.10 -9.11 -2.27
C ALA A 76 10.26 -8.07 -3.36
N ASP A 77 9.46 -7.00 -3.31
CA ASP A 77 9.51 -5.95 -4.33
C ASP A 77 8.75 -4.71 -3.85
N ALA A 78 8.96 -3.61 -4.55
CA ALA A 78 8.17 -2.40 -4.39
C ALA A 78 7.88 -1.85 -5.78
N LYS A 79 6.61 -1.67 -6.10
CA LYS A 79 6.15 -1.36 -7.45
C LYS A 79 5.25 -0.13 -7.45
N VAL A 80 5.18 0.51 -8.62
CA VAL A 80 4.24 1.60 -8.88
C VAL A 80 3.16 1.08 -9.80
N GLY A 81 1.90 1.38 -9.45
CA GLY A 81 0.76 1.02 -10.28
C GLY A 81 0.09 2.25 -10.88
N PRO A 82 -0.94 2.03 -11.72
CA PRO A 82 -1.71 3.14 -12.28
C PRO A 82 -2.42 3.95 -11.19
N ALA A 83 -2.92 5.12 -11.59
CA ALA A 83 -3.52 6.07 -10.66
C ALA A 83 -4.73 5.52 -9.91
N ASP A 84 -5.54 4.70 -10.57
CA ASP A 84 -6.68 4.06 -9.93
C ASP A 84 -6.18 2.88 -9.09
N PRO A 85 -6.32 2.93 -7.76
CA PRO A 85 -5.80 1.87 -6.91
C PRO A 85 -6.47 0.52 -7.17
N LEU A 86 -7.75 0.48 -7.54
CA LEU A 86 -8.41 -0.77 -7.86
C LEU A 86 -7.82 -1.40 -9.11
N GLN A 87 -7.54 -0.58 -10.12
CA GLN A 87 -6.88 -1.04 -11.34
C GLN A 87 -5.45 -1.50 -11.05
N ALA A 88 -4.74 -0.78 -10.18
CA ALA A 88 -3.39 -1.16 -9.77
C ALA A 88 -3.37 -2.55 -9.14
N ILE A 89 -4.31 -2.83 -8.25
CA ILE A 89 -4.44 -4.13 -7.61
C ILE A 89 -4.76 -5.21 -8.66
N SER A 90 -5.71 -4.92 -9.55
CA SER A 90 -6.10 -5.86 -10.60
C SER A 90 -4.93 -6.22 -11.50
N ASP A 91 -4.17 -5.22 -11.94
CA ASP A 91 -3.00 -5.43 -12.79
C ASP A 91 -1.96 -6.28 -12.08
N GLU A 92 -1.74 -6.03 -10.80
CA GLU A 92 -0.75 -6.79 -10.03
C GLU A 92 -1.17 -8.25 -9.86
N LEU A 93 -2.45 -8.50 -9.61
CA LEU A 93 -2.95 -9.87 -9.49
C LEU A 93 -2.87 -10.62 -10.80
N GLU A 94 -2.98 -9.91 -11.92
CA GLU A 94 -2.87 -10.51 -13.26
C GLU A 94 -1.43 -10.72 -13.69
N SER A 95 -0.45 -10.21 -12.94
CA SER A 95 0.96 -10.33 -13.30
C SER A 95 1.51 -11.76 -13.17
N GLY A 96 0.72 -12.66 -12.58
CA GLY A 96 1.12 -14.06 -12.39
C GLY A 96 1.61 -14.35 -10.98
N GLN A 97 1.83 -13.34 -10.15
CA GLN A 97 2.22 -13.55 -8.77
C GLN A 97 1.01 -13.93 -7.93
N SER A 98 1.10 -15.01 -7.16
CA SER A 98 0.05 -15.43 -6.24
C SER A 98 0.22 -14.72 -4.90
N TYR A 99 -0.84 -14.12 -4.40
CA TYR A 99 -0.83 -13.45 -3.11
C TYR A 99 -1.70 -14.18 -2.10
N ALA A 100 -1.19 -14.32 -0.88
CA ALA A 100 -1.93 -14.93 0.22
C ALA A 100 -2.93 -13.94 0.83
N GLY A 101 -2.72 -12.66 0.65
CA GLY A 101 -3.63 -11.64 1.14
C GLY A 101 -3.21 -10.27 0.65
N ILE A 102 -4.11 -9.30 0.82
CA ILE A 102 -3.89 -7.91 0.45
C ILE A 102 -4.15 -7.05 1.69
N VAL A 103 -3.24 -6.14 1.97
CA VAL A 103 -3.42 -5.13 3.03
C VAL A 103 -3.57 -3.78 2.36
N ILE A 104 -4.72 -3.15 2.52
CA ILE A 104 -4.96 -1.81 1.98
C ILE A 104 -4.84 -0.81 3.14
N SER A 105 -3.87 0.09 3.04
CA SER A 105 -3.65 1.14 4.02
C SER A 105 -4.22 2.45 3.50
N THR A 106 -5.10 3.07 4.27
CA THR A 106 -5.74 4.34 3.89
C THR A 106 -5.55 5.38 4.99
N LEU A 107 -5.74 6.63 4.61
CA LEU A 107 -5.92 7.70 5.59
C LEU A 107 -7.26 7.51 6.31
N PRO A 108 -7.48 8.20 7.43
CA PRO A 108 -8.76 8.09 8.15
C PRO A 108 -9.95 8.50 7.29
N GLN A 109 -11.11 7.97 7.65
CA GLN A 109 -12.37 8.32 6.99
C GLN A 109 -12.59 9.82 7.06
N GLY A 110 -13.07 10.39 5.96
CA GLY A 110 -13.26 11.83 5.82
C GLY A 110 -12.07 12.54 5.18
N VAL A 111 -10.88 11.94 5.23
CA VAL A 111 -9.65 12.49 4.63
C VAL A 111 -9.22 11.66 3.42
N SER A 112 -9.44 10.36 3.46
CA SER A 112 -8.97 9.44 2.43
C SER A 112 -9.81 9.54 1.15
N GLN A 113 -9.16 9.82 0.02
CA GLN A 113 -9.79 9.74 -1.29
C GLN A 113 -10.23 8.32 -1.60
N TRP A 114 -9.41 7.34 -1.21
CA TRP A 114 -9.72 5.94 -1.49
C TRP A 114 -10.98 5.48 -0.77
N LEU A 115 -11.19 5.94 0.47
CA LEU A 115 -12.41 5.62 1.21
C LEU A 115 -13.63 6.30 0.62
N ARG A 116 -13.47 7.50 0.07
CA ARG A 116 -14.56 8.19 -0.64
C ARG A 116 -14.98 7.45 -1.89
N GLN A 117 -14.04 6.74 -2.51
CA GLN A 117 -14.30 5.92 -3.71
C GLN A 117 -14.69 4.50 -3.35
N ASP A 118 -14.81 4.19 -2.05
CA ASP A 118 -15.21 2.88 -1.56
C ASP A 118 -14.26 1.76 -2.03
N LEU A 119 -12.96 2.07 -2.05
CA LEU A 119 -11.95 1.15 -2.57
C LEU A 119 -11.99 -0.21 -1.89
N VAL A 120 -12.06 -0.23 -0.56
CA VAL A 120 -11.96 -1.49 0.18
C VAL A 120 -13.13 -2.41 -0.13
N SER A 121 -14.36 -1.88 -0.14
CA SER A 121 -15.55 -2.68 -0.48
C SER A 121 -15.52 -3.17 -1.91
N GLN A 122 -15.11 -2.30 -2.84
CA GLN A 122 -14.98 -2.69 -4.24
C GLN A 122 -13.94 -3.77 -4.45
N ALA A 123 -12.80 -3.65 -3.75
CA ALA A 123 -11.75 -4.66 -3.83
C ALA A 123 -12.23 -6.01 -3.30
N ARG A 124 -12.92 -6.02 -2.17
CA ARG A 124 -13.46 -7.26 -1.59
C ARG A 124 -14.48 -7.91 -2.51
N SER A 125 -15.29 -7.11 -3.16
CA SER A 125 -16.28 -7.61 -4.11
C SER A 125 -15.64 -8.16 -5.38
N ARG A 126 -14.58 -7.49 -5.85
CA ARG A 126 -13.93 -7.85 -7.11
C ARG A 126 -12.98 -9.02 -6.97
N PHE A 127 -12.36 -9.19 -5.79
CA PHE A 127 -11.37 -10.24 -5.54
C PHE A 127 -11.79 -11.13 -4.36
N PRO A 128 -12.93 -11.84 -4.48
CA PRO A 128 -13.49 -12.56 -3.34
C PRO A 128 -12.64 -13.75 -2.88
N GLY A 129 -11.72 -14.22 -3.70
CA GLY A 129 -10.86 -15.34 -3.35
C GLY A 129 -9.64 -14.97 -2.52
N ILE A 130 -9.41 -13.69 -2.26
CA ILE A 130 -8.21 -13.22 -1.56
C ILE A 130 -8.62 -12.43 -0.32
N PRO A 131 -8.12 -12.78 0.88
CA PRO A 131 -8.40 -11.98 2.07
C PRO A 131 -7.85 -10.57 1.92
N ILE A 132 -8.67 -9.58 2.27
CA ILE A 132 -8.30 -8.17 2.21
C ILE A 132 -8.46 -7.56 3.59
N ASP A 133 -7.36 -7.08 4.15
CA ASP A 133 -7.34 -6.37 5.42
C ASP A 133 -7.26 -4.87 5.17
N HIS A 134 -8.04 -4.11 5.89
CA HIS A 134 -8.03 -2.66 5.80
C HIS A 134 -7.35 -2.08 7.04
N VAL A 135 -6.31 -1.30 6.82
CA VAL A 135 -5.58 -0.60 7.87
C VAL A 135 -5.82 0.89 7.73
N ILE A 136 -6.34 1.52 8.77
CA ILE A 136 -6.48 2.96 8.81
C ILE A 136 -5.22 3.53 9.44
N SER A 137 -4.53 4.37 8.70
CA SER A 137 -3.22 4.88 9.06
C SER A 137 -3.22 6.39 9.13
N GLU A 138 -2.48 6.92 10.09
CA GLU A 138 -2.27 8.36 10.17
C GLU A 138 -0.95 8.71 9.50
N VAL A 139 -0.91 9.87 8.84
CA VAL A 139 0.34 10.40 8.33
C VAL A 139 1.18 10.82 9.54
N PRO A 140 2.44 10.35 9.65
CA PRO A 140 3.26 10.72 10.80
C PRO A 140 3.42 12.24 10.92
N ALA A 141 3.17 12.77 12.12
CA ALA A 141 3.34 14.20 12.38
C ALA A 141 4.78 14.64 12.14
N ALA A 142 5.73 13.72 12.30
CA ALA A 142 7.14 14.00 12.08
C ALA A 142 7.46 14.32 10.62
N SER A 143 6.51 14.18 9.72
CA SER A 143 6.69 14.56 8.33
C SER A 143 6.66 16.07 8.12
N GLU A 144 6.41 16.80 9.16
CA GLU A 144 6.44 18.26 9.09
C GLU A 144 7.85 18.79 8.87
#